data_5aaa983fdca78e373b91cae8a9ef14cb
#
_entry.id   5aaa983fdca78e373b91cae8a9ef14cb
#
_cell.length_a   1.000
_cell.length_b   1.000
_cell.length_c   1.000
_cell.angle_alpha   90.00
_cell.angle_beta   90.00
_cell.angle_gamma   90.00
#
_symmetry.space_group_name_H-M   'P 1'
#
loop_
_entity.id
_entity.type
_entity.pdbx_description
1 polymer ?
#
loop_
_entity_poly.entity_id
_entity_poly.type
_entity_poly.pdbx_seq_one_letter_code
_entity_poly.pdbx_strand_id
1 'polypeptide(L)' 'MSELVQVAVAGSVDEAEELQALLTSAGIAATLEGAVEEHPEAHGDAPVRLLVPADELDAARDAIEALTEPDDALPG' A
#
# COMPACT_ATOMS: atom_id res chain seq x y z
N MET A 1 7.16 18.21 -8.99
CA MET A 1 7.10 17.51 -7.73
C MET A 1 5.69 17.02 -7.46
N SER A 2 5.57 15.76 -7.19
CA SER A 2 4.26 15.17 -6.96
C SER A 2 3.97 15.14 -5.48
N GLU A 3 2.74 15.49 -5.13
CA GLU A 3 2.36 15.29 -3.74
C GLU A 3 2.02 13.84 -3.51
N LEU A 4 2.07 13.43 -2.27
CA LEU A 4 1.76 12.06 -1.92
C LEU A 4 0.25 11.91 -1.77
N VAL A 5 -0.25 10.81 -2.32
CA VAL A 5 -1.68 10.52 -2.25
C VAL A 5 -1.84 9.11 -1.74
N GLN A 6 -2.95 8.87 -1.08
CA GLN A 6 -3.23 7.56 -0.53
C GLN A 6 -3.63 6.61 -1.64
N VAL A 7 -2.95 5.46 -1.70
CA VAL A 7 -3.28 4.46 -2.70
C VAL A 7 -3.97 3.25 -2.09
N ALA A 8 -3.73 2.98 -0.81
CA ALA A 8 -4.33 1.83 -0.16
C ALA A 8 -4.23 1.98 1.34
N VAL A 9 -5.03 1.21 2.04
CA VAL A 9 -4.98 1.14 3.50
C VAL A 9 -4.79 -0.33 3.86
N ALA A 10 -3.73 -0.60 4.61
CA ALA A 10 -3.46 -1.95 5.08
C ALA A 10 -4.01 -2.11 6.49
N GLY A 11 -4.42 -3.32 6.83
CA GLY A 11 -4.99 -3.58 8.14
C GLY A 11 -3.95 -3.76 9.23
N SER A 12 -2.69 -3.91 8.88
CA SER A 12 -1.63 -4.10 9.84
C SER A 12 -0.32 -3.61 9.25
N VAL A 13 0.67 -3.47 10.12
CA VAL A 13 1.99 -3.05 9.66
C VAL A 13 2.60 -4.10 8.75
N ASP A 14 2.42 -5.37 9.08
CA ASP A 14 2.97 -6.43 8.25
C ASP A 14 2.41 -6.37 6.84
N GLU A 15 1.11 -6.18 6.73
CA GLU A 15 0.51 -6.08 5.40
C GLU A 15 0.99 -4.84 4.68
N ALA A 16 1.13 -3.75 5.40
CA ALA A 16 1.61 -2.51 4.78
C ALA A 16 3.01 -2.67 4.24
N GLU A 17 3.87 -3.37 4.98
CA GLU A 17 5.23 -3.57 4.52
C GLU A 17 5.27 -4.47 3.29
N GLU A 18 4.39 -5.45 3.23
CA GLU A 18 4.32 -6.28 2.04
C GLU A 18 3.91 -5.48 0.82
N LEU A 19 2.93 -4.62 0.99
CA LEU A 19 2.50 -3.77 -0.11
C LEU A 19 3.59 -2.79 -0.50
N GLN A 20 4.29 -2.24 0.49
CA GLN A 20 5.38 -1.34 0.19
C GLN A 20 6.47 -2.04 -0.59
N ALA A 21 6.80 -3.27 -0.20
CA ALA A 21 7.83 -4.01 -0.92
C ALA A 21 7.40 -4.29 -2.36
N LEU A 22 6.12 -4.59 -2.54
CA LEU A 22 5.61 -4.80 -3.89
C LEU A 22 5.77 -3.55 -4.74
N LEU A 23 5.41 -2.40 -4.19
CA LEU A 23 5.52 -1.15 -4.93
C LEU A 23 6.96 -0.80 -5.20
N THR A 24 7.83 -1.04 -4.23
CA THR A 24 9.25 -0.79 -4.42
C THR A 24 9.80 -1.66 -5.54
N SER A 25 9.37 -2.92 -5.61
CA SER A 25 9.79 -3.79 -6.70
C SER A 25 9.36 -3.27 -8.05
N ALA A 26 8.25 -2.56 -8.08
CA ALA A 26 7.75 -2.00 -9.33
C ALA A 26 8.36 -0.64 -9.62
N GLY A 27 9.29 -0.17 -8.80
CA GLY A 27 9.91 1.12 -9.03
C GLY A 27 9.12 2.28 -8.49
N ILE A 28 8.18 2.04 -7.60
CA ILE A 28 7.32 3.07 -7.07
C ILE A 28 7.71 3.34 -5.63
N ALA A 29 7.94 4.60 -5.29
CA ALA A 29 8.30 4.98 -3.93
C ALA A 29 7.03 5.06 -3.10
N ALA A 30 6.90 4.18 -2.12
CA ALA A 30 5.72 4.16 -1.26
C ALA A 30 6.12 4.56 0.14
N THR A 31 5.26 5.35 0.77
CA THR A 31 5.46 5.81 2.13
C THR A 31 4.36 5.22 3.01
N LEU A 32 4.74 4.75 4.18
CA LEU A 32 3.77 4.22 5.13
C LEU A 32 3.45 5.28 6.15
N GLU A 33 2.16 5.45 6.42
CA GLU A 33 1.71 6.40 7.42
C GLU A 33 0.69 5.70 8.30
N GLY A 34 1.06 5.41 9.52
CA GLY A 34 0.20 4.63 10.38
C GLY A 34 -0.30 5.42 11.56
N ALA A 35 -1.46 5.02 12.04
CA ALA A 35 -2.03 5.64 13.22
C ALA A 35 -1.31 5.23 14.49
N VAL A 36 -0.43 4.26 14.40
CA VAL A 36 0.26 3.77 15.58
C VAL A 36 1.07 4.86 16.27
N GLU A 37 1.48 5.87 15.51
CA GLU A 37 2.23 6.97 16.11
C GLU A 37 1.36 7.77 17.05
N GLU A 38 0.08 7.86 16.75
CA GLU A 38 -0.83 8.60 17.60
C GLU A 38 -1.43 7.74 18.70
N HIS A 39 -1.44 6.44 18.48
CA HIS A 39 -2.02 5.50 19.43
C HIS A 39 -1.08 4.35 19.64
N PRO A 40 -0.01 4.57 20.42
CA PRO A 40 1.00 3.52 20.56
C PRO A 40 0.45 2.23 21.15
N GLU A 41 -0.62 2.30 21.89
CA GLU A 41 -1.20 1.09 22.46
C GLU A 41 -1.98 0.28 21.46
N ALA A 42 -2.26 0.83 20.29
CA ALA A 42 -2.99 0.13 19.25
C ALA A 42 -2.05 -0.55 18.28
N HIS A 43 -0.95 -1.05 18.78
CA HIS A 43 0.03 -1.65 17.90
C HIS A 43 -0.50 -2.96 17.33
N GLY A 44 -0.05 -3.25 16.12
CA GLY A 44 -0.39 -4.49 15.47
C GLY A 44 -1.62 -4.42 14.62
N ASP A 45 -2.67 -3.80 15.13
CA ASP A 45 -3.94 -3.78 14.42
C ASP A 45 -4.29 -2.41 13.86
N ALA A 46 -3.47 -1.42 14.10
CA ALA A 46 -3.78 -0.08 13.61
C ALA A 46 -3.66 -0.04 12.09
N PRO A 47 -4.61 0.61 11.43
CA PRO A 47 -4.52 0.73 9.98
C PRO A 47 -3.32 1.57 9.56
N VAL A 48 -2.73 1.19 8.45
CA VAL A 48 -1.57 1.88 7.92
C VAL A 48 -1.89 2.33 6.50
N ARG A 49 -1.70 3.60 6.23
CA ARG A 49 -1.96 4.14 4.91
C ARG A 49 -0.72 4.07 4.05
N LEU A 50 -0.91 3.69 2.80
CA LEU A 50 0.17 3.69 1.83
C LEU A 50 0.02 4.90 0.92
N LEU A 51 1.07 5.68 0.82
CA LEU A 51 1.06 6.90 0.03
C LEU A 51 2.09 6.79 -1.08
N VAL A 52 1.73 7.26 -2.25
CA VAL A 52 2.64 7.26 -3.40
C VAL A 52 2.55 8.63 -4.05
N PRO A 53 3.56 8.99 -4.87
CA PRO A 53 3.46 10.23 -5.62
C PRO A 53 2.24 10.21 -6.54
N ALA A 54 1.60 11.35 -6.66
CA ALA A 54 0.35 11.42 -7.39
C ALA A 54 0.52 10.97 -8.84
N ASP A 55 1.66 11.25 -9.43
CA ASP A 55 1.87 10.87 -10.84
C ASP A 55 2.17 9.39 -10.99
N GLU A 56 2.32 8.66 -9.90
CA GLU A 56 2.52 7.22 -9.95
C GLU A 56 1.34 6.45 -9.37
N LEU A 57 0.25 7.16 -9.12
CA LEU A 57 -0.90 6.53 -8.47
C LEU A 57 -1.47 5.40 -9.34
N ASP A 58 -1.59 5.64 -10.64
CA ASP A 58 -2.16 4.62 -11.51
C ASP A 58 -1.29 3.37 -11.54
N ALA A 59 0.03 3.57 -11.63
CA ALA A 59 0.93 2.42 -11.64
C ALA A 59 0.87 1.68 -10.31
N ALA A 60 0.76 2.41 -9.20
CA ALA A 60 0.70 1.78 -7.90
C ALA A 60 -0.58 0.97 -7.75
N ARG A 61 -1.70 1.51 -8.17
CA ARG A 61 -2.95 0.79 -8.08
C ARG A 61 -2.92 -0.46 -8.94
N ASP A 62 -2.33 -0.35 -10.11
CA ASP A 62 -2.23 -1.50 -10.99
C ASP A 62 -1.40 -2.61 -10.35
N ALA A 63 -0.31 -2.24 -9.71
CA ALA A 63 0.54 -3.23 -9.05
C ALA A 63 -0.21 -3.91 -7.91
N ILE A 64 -0.96 -3.14 -7.13
CA ILE A 64 -1.68 -3.71 -6.00
C ILE A 64 -2.81 -4.60 -6.49
N GLU A 65 -3.49 -4.20 -7.55
CA GLU A 65 -4.57 -5.01 -8.08
C GLU A 65 -4.04 -6.33 -8.63
N ALA A 66 -2.86 -6.31 -9.21
CA ALA A 66 -2.28 -7.55 -9.71
C ALA A 66 -2.00 -8.51 -8.56
N LEU A 67 -1.63 -7.98 -7.41
CA LEU A 67 -1.36 -8.83 -6.26
C LEU A 67 -2.63 -9.42 -5.68
N THR A 68 -3.67 -8.61 -5.59
CA THR A 68 -4.90 -9.03 -4.92
C THR A 68 -5.90 -9.67 -5.86
N GLU A 69 -5.62 -9.67 -7.14
CA GLU A 69 -6.55 -10.21 -8.10
C GLU A 69 -6.66 -11.71 -7.91
N PRO A 70 -7.88 -12.21 -7.82
CA PRO A 70 -8.05 -13.65 -7.61
C PRO A 70 -7.64 -14.44 -8.84
N ASP A 71 -7.15 -15.65 -8.57
CA ASP A 71 -6.73 -16.52 -9.66
C ASP A 71 -7.86 -16.92 -10.57
N ASP A 72 -9.06 -16.93 -10.05
CA ASP A 72 -10.19 -17.31 -10.87
C ASP A 72 -10.52 -16.28 -11.92
N ALA A 73 -9.89 -15.12 -11.85
CA ALA A 73 -10.01 -14.17 -12.93
C ALA A 73 -9.43 -14.71 -14.21
N LEU A 74 -8.61 -15.70 -14.10
CA LEU A 74 -8.07 -16.34 -15.27
C LEU A 74 -9.14 -17.16 -15.93
N PRO A 75 -9.25 -17.05 -17.24
CA PRO A 75 -10.18 -17.89 -17.95
C PRO A 75 -9.72 -19.33 -17.77
N GLY A 76 -10.60 -20.09 -17.27
CA GLY A 76 -10.27 -21.46 -16.97
C GLY A 76 -9.75 -22.19 -18.16
#